data_c806c08fc1c2eb00cdf54bf73d6cf1ea
#
_entry.id   c806c08fc1c2eb00cdf54bf73d6cf1ea
#
_cell.length_a   1.000
_cell.length_b   1.000
_cell.length_c   1.000
_cell.angle_alpha   90.00
_cell.angle_beta   90.00
_cell.angle_gamma   90.00
#
_symmetry.space_group_name_H-M   'P 1'
#
loop_
_entity.id
_entity.type
_entity.pdbx_description
1 polymer ?
#
loop_
_entity_poly.entity_id
_entity_poly.type
_entity_poly.pdbx_seq_one_letter_code
_entity_poly.pdbx_strand_id
1 'polypeptide(L)'
;MADDLSLDLEHGRLTIAREAVAEIVAERTLGCYGVVGLSAGTRVGRIFRREGISIDGDARALRIQVHIAVAHGLNLAEVASTVRSQVAYEVERLTGLKVGAVEVVIERVRQSA
;
A
#
# COMPACT_ATOMS: atom_id res chain seq x y z
N MET A 1 -5.18 -11.60 -16.84
CA MET A 1 -3.94 -11.76 -16.75
C MET A 1 -3.33 -11.43 -15.40
N ALA A 2 -2.11 -11.15 -15.40
CA ALA A 2 -1.35 -11.12 -14.20
C ALA A 2 -1.73 -10.02 -13.22
N ASP A 3 -2.52 -9.06 -13.62
CA ASP A 3 -2.79 -7.92 -12.76
C ASP A 3 -4.02 -8.07 -11.89
N ASP A 4 -4.62 -9.26 -11.90
CA ASP A 4 -5.81 -9.48 -11.11
C ASP A 4 -5.53 -10.39 -9.93
N LEU A 5 -6.27 -10.16 -8.86
CA LEU A 5 -6.25 -10.99 -7.67
C LEU A 5 -7.60 -11.68 -7.59
N SER A 6 -7.59 -12.98 -7.30
CA SER A 6 -8.83 -13.74 -7.24
C SER A 6 -9.00 -14.39 -5.89
N LEU A 7 -10.23 -14.37 -5.41
CA LEU A 7 -10.58 -14.99 -4.15
C LEU A 7 -11.88 -15.76 -4.35
N ASP A 8 -11.86 -17.05 -4.01
CA ASP A 8 -13.05 -17.88 -4.14
C ASP A 8 -13.96 -17.65 -2.94
N LEU A 9 -15.22 -17.42 -3.24
CA LEU A 9 -16.23 -17.19 -2.22
C LEU A 9 -17.24 -18.34 -2.28
N GLU A 10 -18.08 -18.39 -1.27
CA GLU A 10 -19.04 -19.47 -1.17
C GLU A 10 -19.93 -19.57 -2.41
N HIS A 11 -20.36 -18.44 -2.93
CA HIS A 11 -21.28 -18.44 -4.06
C HIS A 11 -20.70 -17.80 -5.30
N GLY A 12 -19.39 -17.84 -5.45
CA GLY A 12 -18.80 -17.27 -6.63
C GLY A 12 -17.35 -16.92 -6.43
N ARG A 13 -16.86 -16.02 -7.27
CA ARG A 13 -15.46 -15.63 -7.24
C ARG A 13 -15.37 -14.13 -7.28
N LEU A 14 -14.50 -13.57 -6.44
CA LEU A 14 -14.19 -12.16 -6.45
C LEU A 14 -12.87 -11.97 -7.20
N THR A 15 -12.87 -11.07 -8.16
CA THR A 15 -11.66 -10.71 -8.87
C THR A 15 -11.43 -9.22 -8.70
N ILE A 16 -10.26 -8.86 -8.21
CA ILE A 16 -9.93 -7.47 -7.96
C ILE A 16 -8.63 -7.16 -8.68
N ALA A 17 -8.63 -6.10 -9.48
CA ALA A 17 -7.42 -5.66 -10.16
C ALA A 17 -6.43 -5.13 -9.13
N ARG A 18 -5.14 -5.38 -9.36
CA ARG A 18 -4.11 -4.85 -8.47
C ARG A 18 -4.14 -3.34 -8.44
N GLU A 19 -4.53 -2.72 -9.54
CA GLU A 19 -4.66 -1.27 -9.58
C GLU A 19 -5.70 -0.78 -8.59
N ALA A 20 -6.80 -1.52 -8.43
CA ALA A 20 -7.83 -1.13 -7.48
C ALA A 20 -7.28 -1.19 -6.05
N VAL A 21 -6.49 -2.22 -5.75
CA VAL A 21 -5.87 -2.31 -4.44
C VAL A 21 -4.91 -1.14 -4.25
N ALA A 22 -4.14 -0.81 -5.28
CA ALA A 22 -3.20 0.30 -5.17
C ALA A 22 -3.90 1.62 -4.92
N GLU A 23 -5.10 1.80 -5.47
CA GLU A 23 -5.86 3.01 -5.21
C GLU A 23 -6.28 3.11 -3.76
N ILE A 24 -6.71 2.00 -3.19
CA ILE A 24 -7.07 1.96 -1.77
C ILE A 24 -5.85 2.31 -0.92
N VAL A 25 -4.71 1.70 -1.25
CA VAL A 25 -3.48 1.93 -0.51
C VAL A 25 -3.07 3.40 -0.59
N ALA A 26 -3.13 3.98 -1.78
CA ALA A 26 -2.73 5.36 -1.98
C ALA A 26 -3.59 6.30 -1.14
N GLU A 27 -4.89 6.10 -1.22
CA GLU A 27 -5.81 6.98 -0.51
C GLU A 27 -5.63 6.87 0.99
N ARG A 28 -5.49 5.64 1.50
CA ARG A 28 -5.32 5.46 2.93
C ARG A 28 -3.99 6.04 3.41
N THR A 29 -2.93 5.82 2.63
CA THR A 29 -1.62 6.32 2.99
C THR A 29 -1.60 7.83 3.08
N LEU A 30 -2.19 8.49 2.08
CA LEU A 30 -2.19 9.95 2.07
C LEU A 30 -3.03 10.54 3.18
N GLY A 31 -3.92 9.77 3.77
CA GLY A 31 -4.70 10.22 4.91
C GLY A 31 -4.02 10.01 6.26
N CYS A 32 -2.83 9.40 6.29
CA CYS A 32 -2.16 9.15 7.54
C CYS A 32 -1.42 10.39 8.02
N TYR A 33 -1.41 10.58 9.34
CA TYR A 33 -0.72 11.71 9.92
C TYR A 33 0.76 11.67 9.59
N GLY A 34 1.28 12.78 9.15
CA GLY A 34 2.71 12.91 8.88
C GLY A 34 3.11 12.60 7.44
N VAL A 35 2.25 11.94 6.69
CA VAL A 35 2.55 11.63 5.29
C VAL A 35 2.20 12.84 4.45
N VAL A 36 3.18 13.35 3.70
CA VAL A 36 2.95 14.53 2.87
C VAL A 36 2.89 14.20 1.40
N GLY A 37 3.15 12.95 1.04
CA GLY A 37 3.04 12.55 -0.35
C GLY A 37 3.56 11.16 -0.58
N LEU A 38 3.31 10.66 -1.78
CA LEU A 38 3.87 9.41 -2.24
C LEU A 38 5.12 9.73 -3.04
N SER A 39 6.05 8.80 -3.05
CA SER A 39 7.29 8.94 -3.79
C SER A 39 7.32 7.90 -4.89
N ALA A 40 8.00 8.21 -6.00
CA ALA A 40 7.99 7.28 -7.13
C ALA A 40 8.66 5.96 -6.80
N GLY A 41 9.62 5.97 -5.89
CA GLY A 41 10.31 4.75 -5.57
C GLY A 41 11.19 4.27 -6.70
N THR A 42 11.82 3.14 -6.48
CA THR A 42 12.68 2.53 -7.46
C THR A 42 11.87 1.50 -8.23
N ARG A 43 12.03 1.50 -9.54
CA ARG A 43 11.38 0.50 -10.35
C ARG A 43 11.90 -0.88 -10.04
N VAL A 44 11.03 -1.83 -9.92
CA VAL A 44 11.42 -3.19 -9.58
C VAL A 44 10.66 -4.20 -10.43
N GLY A 45 11.28 -4.67 -11.47
CA GLY A 45 10.85 -5.82 -12.20
C GLY A 45 9.38 -5.86 -12.59
N ARG A 46 8.75 -6.99 -12.32
CA ARG A 46 7.39 -7.25 -12.79
C ARG A 46 6.32 -6.94 -11.80
N ILE A 47 6.69 -6.41 -10.67
CA ILE A 47 5.72 -6.07 -9.65
C ILE A 47 4.87 -4.94 -10.18
N PHE A 48 3.55 -5.07 -9.99
CA PHE A 48 2.66 -3.99 -10.35
C PHE A 48 3.03 -2.74 -9.56
N ARG A 49 3.14 -1.65 -10.24
CA ARG A 49 3.52 -0.40 -9.61
C ARG A 49 2.62 0.70 -10.05
N ARG A 50 2.26 1.50 -9.08
CA ARG A 50 1.58 2.74 -9.34
C ARG A 50 2.22 3.76 -8.42
N GLU A 51 2.72 4.81 -8.97
CA GLU A 51 3.37 5.91 -8.29
C GLU A 51 3.59 5.68 -6.79
N GLY A 52 4.72 5.07 -6.45
CA GLY A 52 5.08 4.84 -5.06
C GLY A 52 4.47 3.62 -4.40
N ILE A 53 3.67 2.84 -5.12
CA ILE A 53 3.01 1.69 -4.54
C ILE A 53 3.27 0.47 -5.39
N SER A 54 3.65 -0.62 -4.75
CA SER A 54 3.84 -1.91 -5.40
C SER A 54 2.94 -2.93 -4.73
N ILE A 55 2.23 -3.70 -5.55
CA ILE A 55 1.37 -4.77 -5.06
C ILE A 55 1.89 -6.08 -5.61
N ASP A 56 2.21 -7.01 -4.73
CA ASP A 56 2.75 -8.30 -5.11
C ASP A 56 2.06 -9.37 -4.28
N GLY A 57 2.36 -10.63 -4.57
CA GLY A 57 1.74 -11.72 -3.83
C GLY A 57 0.39 -12.09 -4.42
N ASP A 58 -0.39 -12.81 -3.62
CA ASP A 58 -1.70 -13.26 -4.07
C ASP A 58 -2.76 -12.90 -3.04
N ALA A 59 -3.99 -13.35 -3.27
CA ALA A 59 -5.14 -12.95 -2.46
C ALA A 59 -5.01 -13.36 -1.00
N ARG A 60 -4.18 -14.34 -0.70
CA ARG A 60 -4.04 -14.84 0.67
C ARG A 60 -2.86 -14.24 1.38
N ALA A 61 -1.96 -13.60 0.66
CA ALA A 61 -0.75 -13.06 1.26
C ALA A 61 -0.22 -11.94 0.37
N LEU A 62 -0.95 -10.85 0.34
CA LEU A 62 -0.50 -9.68 -0.41
C LEU A 62 0.75 -9.09 0.22
N ARG A 63 1.64 -8.65 -0.63
CA ARG A 63 2.81 -7.88 -0.21
C ARG A 63 2.70 -6.50 -0.81
N ILE A 64 2.65 -5.53 0.05
CA ILE A 64 2.44 -4.14 -0.36
C ILE A 64 3.66 -3.35 0.04
N GLN A 65 4.17 -2.55 -0.89
CA GLN A 65 5.29 -1.67 -0.58
C GLN A 65 4.86 -0.25 -0.90
N VAL A 66 5.10 0.66 0.04
CA VAL A 66 4.67 2.05 -0.09
C VAL A 66 5.87 2.94 0.10
N HIS A 67 6.12 3.81 -0.86
CA HIS A 67 7.20 4.78 -0.79
C HIS A 67 6.60 6.15 -0.52
N ILE A 68 7.02 6.77 0.57
CA ILE A 68 6.37 8.00 1.03
C ILE A 68 7.37 9.10 1.35
N ALA A 69 6.86 10.29 1.38
CA ALA A 69 7.55 11.46 1.93
C ALA A 69 6.80 11.85 3.19
N VAL A 70 7.53 12.20 4.23
CA VAL A 70 6.92 12.57 5.51
C VAL A 70 7.37 13.96 5.92
N ALA A 71 6.61 14.57 6.82
CA ALA A 71 6.93 15.88 7.33
C ALA A 71 8.13 15.81 8.25
N HIS A 72 8.95 16.84 8.19
CA HIS A 72 10.12 16.94 9.05
C HIS A 72 9.70 17.11 10.51
N GLY A 73 10.46 16.50 11.40
CA GLY A 73 10.24 16.69 12.83
C GLY A 73 9.44 15.60 13.50
N LEU A 74 9.02 14.60 12.75
CA LEU A 74 8.22 13.52 13.32
C LEU A 74 9.08 12.29 13.56
N ASN A 75 8.57 11.41 14.41
CA ASN A 75 9.22 10.14 14.65
C ASN A 75 8.91 9.24 13.46
N LEU A 76 9.93 8.92 12.68
CA LEU A 76 9.71 8.21 11.42
C LEU A 76 9.20 6.79 11.65
N ALA A 77 9.70 6.14 12.70
CA ALA A 77 9.25 4.78 12.98
C ALA A 77 7.78 4.75 13.34
N GLU A 78 7.31 5.77 14.05
CA GLU A 78 5.89 5.82 14.41
C GLU A 78 5.02 6.10 13.20
N VAL A 79 5.48 7.00 12.33
CA VAL A 79 4.72 7.27 11.11
C VAL A 79 4.62 5.99 10.27
N ALA A 80 5.74 5.30 10.10
CA ALA A 80 5.75 4.06 9.31
C ALA A 80 4.85 3.00 9.92
N SER A 81 4.88 2.87 11.24
CA SER A 81 4.04 1.89 11.91
C SER A 81 2.57 2.18 11.71
N THR A 82 2.19 3.45 11.79
CA THR A 82 0.81 3.85 11.57
C THR A 82 0.37 3.57 10.14
N VAL A 83 1.21 3.93 9.17
CA VAL A 83 0.89 3.67 7.77
C VAL A 83 0.69 2.17 7.56
N ARG A 84 1.61 1.37 8.08
CA ARG A 84 1.53 -0.08 7.89
C ARG A 84 0.22 -0.64 8.45
N SER A 85 -0.14 -0.24 9.66
CA SER A 85 -1.35 -0.75 10.28
C SER A 85 -2.61 -0.28 9.55
N GLN A 86 -2.65 0.99 9.19
CA GLN A 86 -3.81 1.55 8.52
C GLN A 86 -4.02 0.95 7.13
N VAL A 87 -2.93 0.75 6.39
CA VAL A 87 -3.02 0.19 5.06
C VAL A 87 -3.50 -1.26 5.14
N ALA A 88 -2.90 -2.05 6.01
CA ALA A 88 -3.29 -3.45 6.13
C ALA A 88 -4.76 -3.58 6.53
N TYR A 89 -5.18 -2.79 7.50
CA TYR A 89 -6.54 -2.84 7.96
C TYR A 89 -7.53 -2.47 6.86
N GLU A 90 -7.24 -1.38 6.17
CA GLU A 90 -8.17 -0.86 5.18
C GLU A 90 -8.29 -1.79 3.98
N VAL A 91 -7.16 -2.33 3.51
CA VAL A 91 -7.22 -3.25 2.39
C VAL A 91 -8.03 -4.48 2.74
N GLU A 92 -7.78 -5.06 3.92
CA GLU A 92 -8.52 -6.26 4.30
C GLU A 92 -9.99 -5.97 4.49
N ARG A 93 -10.31 -4.81 5.07
CA ARG A 93 -11.70 -4.46 5.34
C ARG A 93 -12.48 -4.25 4.06
N LEU A 94 -11.89 -3.58 3.08
CA LEU A 94 -12.61 -3.21 1.87
C LEU A 94 -12.62 -4.30 0.82
N THR A 95 -11.62 -5.17 0.82
CA THR A 95 -11.48 -6.14 -0.27
C THR A 95 -11.71 -7.58 0.16
N GLY A 96 -11.52 -7.89 1.42
CA GLY A 96 -11.56 -9.28 1.87
C GLY A 96 -10.27 -10.04 1.60
N LEU A 97 -9.30 -9.42 0.94
CA LEU A 97 -8.02 -10.06 0.71
C LEU A 97 -7.22 -10.06 2.00
N LYS A 98 -6.20 -10.92 2.06
CA LYS A 98 -5.34 -10.98 3.24
C LYS A 98 -4.01 -10.33 2.94
N VAL A 99 -3.58 -9.44 3.83
CA VAL A 99 -2.31 -8.74 3.68
C VAL A 99 -1.25 -9.47 4.49
N GLY A 100 -0.23 -9.96 3.80
CA GLY A 100 0.85 -10.68 4.45
C GLY A 100 1.92 -9.75 4.99
N ALA A 101 2.20 -8.67 4.28
CA ALA A 101 3.23 -7.73 4.70
C ALA A 101 2.99 -6.38 4.06
N VAL A 102 3.30 -5.34 4.81
CA VAL A 102 3.33 -3.97 4.28
C VAL A 102 4.69 -3.41 4.63
N GLU A 103 5.43 -3.01 3.62
CA GLU A 103 6.72 -2.36 3.81
C GLU A 103 6.57 -0.89 3.50
N VAL A 104 6.98 -0.06 4.43
CA VAL A 104 6.93 1.40 4.25
C VAL A 104 8.36 1.88 4.07
N VAL A 105 8.60 2.56 2.95
CA VAL A 105 9.90 3.11 2.64
C VAL A 105 9.76 4.64 2.68
N ILE A 106 10.46 5.26 3.61
CA ILE A 106 10.43 6.71 3.72
C ILE A 106 11.60 7.24 2.90
N GLU A 107 11.29 7.85 1.77
CA GLU A 107 12.31 8.31 0.85
C GLU A 107 12.66 9.76 1.01
N ARG A 108 11.77 10.55 1.58
CA ARG A 108 12.02 11.97 1.74
C ARG A 108 11.43 12.45 3.05
N VAL A 109 12.13 13.41 3.63
CA VAL A 109 11.62 14.12 4.77
C VAL A 109 11.56 15.58 4.34
N ARG A 110 10.36 16.13 4.33
CA ARG A 110 10.16 17.48 3.80
C ARG A 110 9.90 18.46 4.90
N GLN A 111 10.53 19.61 4.77
CA GLN A 111 10.21 20.70 5.66
C GLN A 111 8.87 21.26 5.25
N SER A 112 8.01 21.46 6.22
CA SER A 112 6.77 22.13 5.89
C SER A 112 7.08 23.61 5.75
N ALA A 113 6.56 24.18 4.71
CA ALA A 113 6.85 25.56 4.37
C ALA A 113 6.31 26.52 5.41
#